data_d49805ef40e76e99ea0cad12406ea9cf
#
_entry.id   d49805ef40e76e99ea0cad12406ea9cf
#
_cell.length_a   1.000
_cell.length_b   1.000
_cell.length_c   1.000
_cell.angle_alpha   90.00
_cell.angle_beta   90.00
_cell.angle_gamma   90.00
#
_symmetry.space_group_name_H-M   'P 1'
#
loop_
_entity.id
_entity.type
_entity.pdbx_description
1 polymer ?
#
loop_
_entity_poly.entity_id
_entity_poly.type
_entity_poly.pdbx_seq_one_letter_code
_entity_poly.pdbx_strand_id
1 'polypeptide(L)'
;RTSWQALANGRTDVTTELFACSTCSTQPSVILTIQGTDLPNEVVVLGAHLDSISGSGGNTVVAPGADDDASGIATLTETLRIALANGWKPKRTVKFMGYAAEEVGLRGSNAIATSFRNAGTNVVGVLQMDMTNYQSGSATAMRLITDYSNADLKTFFNQLFDAYLLPLGYTRGTYTCGYGCSDHASWT
;
A
#
# COMPACT_ATOMS: atom_id res chain seq x y z
N ARG A 1 8.64 5.27 -9.89
CA ARG A 1 9.49 6.21 -9.15
C ARG A 1 9.38 7.61 -9.74
N THR A 2 9.66 7.78 -11.02
CA THR A 2 9.74 9.11 -11.67
C THR A 2 8.46 9.92 -11.52
N SER A 3 7.28 9.32 -11.67
CA SER A 3 5.98 9.98 -11.49
C SER A 3 5.78 10.45 -10.05
N TRP A 4 6.06 9.63 -9.05
CA TRP A 4 5.98 10.02 -7.64
C TRP A 4 6.98 11.10 -7.27
N GLN A 5 8.20 11.01 -7.82
CA GLN A 5 9.22 12.05 -7.61
C GLN A 5 8.80 13.40 -8.19
N ALA A 6 8.13 13.40 -9.36
CA ALA A 6 7.59 14.62 -9.96
C ALA A 6 6.51 15.28 -9.10
N LEU A 7 5.68 14.48 -8.41
CA LEU A 7 4.67 15.01 -7.49
C LEU A 7 5.27 15.75 -6.29
N ALA A 8 6.49 15.38 -5.86
CA ALA A 8 7.18 16.03 -4.75
C ALA A 8 7.50 17.51 -5.02
N ASN A 9 7.62 17.90 -6.31
CA ASN A 9 7.74 19.28 -6.77
C ASN A 9 8.73 20.14 -5.97
N GLY A 10 9.92 19.58 -5.70
CA GLY A 10 11.00 20.27 -4.97
C GLY A 10 10.85 20.35 -3.45
N ARG A 11 9.86 19.71 -2.85
CA ARG A 11 9.75 19.60 -1.38
C ARG A 11 10.94 18.84 -0.81
N THR A 12 11.63 19.42 0.15
CA THR A 12 12.83 18.84 0.79
C THR A 12 12.51 17.78 1.85
N ASP A 13 11.28 17.76 2.34
CA ASP A 13 10.77 16.75 3.28
C ASP A 13 10.21 15.50 2.58
N VAL A 14 10.30 15.44 1.24
CA VAL A 14 9.83 14.30 0.42
C VAL A 14 10.99 13.70 -0.34
N THR A 15 11.20 12.40 -0.15
CA THR A 15 12.24 11.63 -0.85
C THR A 15 11.67 10.41 -1.55
N THR A 16 12.33 9.95 -2.61
CA THR A 16 11.98 8.71 -3.31
C THR A 16 13.20 7.81 -3.47
N GLU A 17 13.02 6.54 -3.19
CA GLU A 17 14.07 5.53 -3.32
C GLU A 17 13.58 4.28 -4.03
N LEU A 18 14.52 3.48 -4.52
CA LEU A 18 14.28 2.13 -5.02
C LEU A 18 14.84 1.15 -3.99
N PHE A 19 13.99 0.26 -3.50
CA PHE A 19 14.41 -0.82 -2.62
C PHE A 19 14.69 -2.06 -3.47
N ALA A 20 15.97 -2.33 -3.70
CA ALA A 20 16.41 -3.49 -4.47
C ALA A 20 16.49 -4.73 -3.57
N CYS A 21 15.88 -5.82 -4.02
CA CYS A 21 16.02 -7.15 -3.44
C CYS A 21 16.33 -8.13 -4.56
N SER A 22 17.61 -8.44 -4.75
CA SER A 22 18.09 -9.27 -5.88
C SER A 22 17.50 -10.69 -5.90
N THR A 23 17.07 -11.21 -4.74
CA THR A 23 16.42 -12.52 -4.61
C THR A 23 14.89 -12.45 -4.75
N CYS A 24 14.30 -11.24 -4.75
CA CYS A 24 12.86 -11.04 -4.87
C CYS A 24 12.45 -10.95 -6.34
N SER A 25 13.03 -9.99 -7.05
CA SER A 25 12.70 -9.65 -8.42
C SER A 25 13.85 -8.86 -9.05
N THR A 26 13.92 -8.84 -10.38
CA THR A 26 14.78 -7.93 -11.14
C THR A 26 14.30 -6.48 -11.06
N GLN A 27 13.02 -6.27 -10.77
CA GLN A 27 12.42 -4.95 -10.56
C GLN A 27 12.41 -4.61 -9.08
N PRO A 28 12.89 -3.43 -8.68
CA PRO A 28 12.86 -3.00 -7.29
C PRO A 28 11.47 -2.51 -6.86
N SER A 29 11.20 -2.57 -5.57
CA SER A 29 10.09 -1.84 -4.98
C SER A 29 10.36 -0.33 -4.98
N VAL A 30 9.31 0.47 -4.99
CA VAL A 30 9.40 1.93 -4.98
C VAL A 30 8.91 2.45 -3.63
N ILE A 31 9.68 3.30 -2.98
CA ILE A 31 9.29 3.93 -1.71
C ILE A 31 9.36 5.44 -1.87
N LEU A 32 8.26 6.13 -1.52
CA LEU A 32 8.26 7.58 -1.31
C LEU A 32 8.03 7.85 0.17
N THR A 33 8.84 8.71 0.75
CA THR A 33 8.76 9.10 2.16
C THR A 33 8.40 10.57 2.27
N ILE A 34 7.38 10.88 3.08
CA ILE A 34 7.11 12.23 3.58
C ILE A 34 7.54 12.24 5.04
N GLN A 35 8.56 13.05 5.36
CA GLN A 35 9.12 13.13 6.70
C GLN A 35 8.12 13.74 7.69
N GLY A 36 7.97 13.10 8.85
CA GLY A 36 7.12 13.59 9.93
C GLY A 36 7.67 14.85 10.60
N THR A 37 6.79 15.74 11.03
CA THR A 37 7.16 17.01 11.70
C THR A 37 7.42 16.86 13.20
N ASP A 38 6.60 16.04 13.89
CA ASP A 38 6.58 15.98 15.35
C ASP A 38 7.13 14.62 15.87
N LEU A 39 6.81 13.55 15.17
CA LEU A 39 7.14 12.17 15.53
C LEU A 39 7.81 11.45 14.34
N PRO A 40 8.95 11.95 13.84
CA PRO A 40 9.58 11.46 12.62
C PRO A 40 10.05 10.00 12.69
N ASN A 41 10.23 9.46 13.90
CA ASN A 41 10.64 8.08 14.12
C ASN A 41 9.46 7.09 14.15
N GLU A 42 8.22 7.57 14.18
CA GLU A 42 7.03 6.75 14.02
C GLU A 42 6.61 6.70 12.56
N VAL A 43 6.51 5.50 12.00
CA VAL A 43 6.28 5.30 10.57
C VAL A 43 4.89 4.72 10.33
N VAL A 44 4.14 5.36 9.43
CA VAL A 44 2.91 4.83 8.84
C VAL A 44 3.22 4.42 7.40
N VAL A 45 2.79 3.24 7.00
CA VAL A 45 2.99 2.70 5.66
C VAL A 45 1.65 2.60 4.92
N LEU A 46 1.62 3.08 3.68
CA LEU A 46 0.55 2.87 2.72
C LEU A 46 1.13 2.09 1.54
N GLY A 47 0.61 0.91 1.24
CA GLY A 47 1.16 -0.02 0.27
C GLY A 47 0.17 -0.45 -0.82
N ALA A 48 0.72 -0.83 -1.97
CA ALA A 48 0.10 -1.53 -3.08
C ALA A 48 1.19 -2.26 -3.85
N HIS A 49 0.87 -3.26 -4.70
CA HIS A 49 1.92 -3.93 -5.45
C HIS A 49 2.00 -3.49 -6.93
N LEU A 50 3.18 -3.68 -7.51
CA LEU A 50 3.51 -3.17 -8.85
C LEU A 50 3.44 -4.23 -9.94
N ASP A 51 3.54 -5.49 -9.56
CA ASP A 51 3.54 -6.62 -10.46
C ASP A 51 2.13 -7.14 -10.73
N SER A 52 1.99 -7.96 -11.75
CA SER A 52 0.76 -8.66 -12.10
C SER A 52 1.10 -9.98 -12.79
N ILE A 53 0.20 -10.96 -12.70
CA ILE A 53 0.33 -12.25 -13.37
C ILE A 53 -0.88 -12.57 -14.24
N SER A 54 -0.71 -13.52 -15.14
CA SER A 54 -1.79 -14.02 -16.00
C SER A 54 -2.35 -15.37 -15.56
N GLY A 55 -1.95 -15.86 -14.40
CA GLY A 55 -2.42 -17.14 -13.84
C GLY A 55 -1.87 -18.42 -14.50
N SER A 56 -1.35 -18.40 -15.73
CA SER A 56 -0.96 -19.62 -16.43
C SER A 56 0.22 -19.53 -17.38
N GLY A 57 0.95 -18.46 -17.47
CA GLY A 57 1.77 -18.30 -18.65
C GLY A 57 3.14 -17.68 -18.58
N GLY A 58 3.85 -17.72 -17.49
CA GLY A 58 5.24 -17.24 -17.46
C GLY A 58 5.42 -15.81 -17.99
N ASN A 59 6.66 -15.39 -18.19
CA ASN A 59 7.04 -14.00 -18.52
C ASN A 59 6.66 -13.53 -19.94
N THR A 60 6.05 -14.36 -20.75
CA THR A 60 5.73 -14.06 -22.16
C THR A 60 4.24 -13.81 -22.41
N VAL A 61 3.41 -13.96 -21.39
CA VAL A 61 1.96 -13.76 -21.48
C VAL A 61 1.59 -12.40 -20.92
N VAL A 62 0.67 -11.73 -21.59
CA VAL A 62 0.14 -10.44 -21.13
C VAL A 62 -0.61 -10.67 -19.82
N ALA A 63 -0.16 -10.01 -18.76
CA ALA A 63 -0.84 -9.98 -17.46
C ALA A 63 -1.69 -8.69 -17.41
N PRO A 64 -3.04 -8.79 -17.28
CA PRO A 64 -3.90 -7.60 -17.37
C PRO A 64 -3.66 -6.59 -16.23
N GLY A 65 -3.62 -7.03 -14.97
CA GLY A 65 -3.24 -6.22 -13.81
C GLY A 65 -3.98 -4.90 -13.59
N ALA A 66 -5.12 -4.67 -14.24
CA ALA A 66 -5.80 -3.37 -14.18
C ALA A 66 -6.42 -3.11 -12.81
N ASP A 67 -7.00 -4.14 -12.18
CA ASP A 67 -7.50 -4.09 -10.81
C ASP A 67 -6.47 -4.64 -9.85
N ASP A 68 -5.83 -5.74 -10.18
CA ASP A 68 -4.80 -6.44 -9.41
C ASP A 68 -3.39 -6.18 -10.01
N ASP A 69 -2.62 -5.17 -9.54
CA ASP A 69 -3.00 -4.17 -8.54
C ASP A 69 -2.69 -2.73 -9.03
N ALA A 70 -2.88 -2.47 -10.34
CA ALA A 70 -2.74 -1.10 -10.83
C ALA A 70 -3.78 -0.16 -10.18
N SER A 71 -4.93 -0.68 -9.72
CA SER A 71 -5.95 0.09 -9.02
C SER A 71 -5.46 0.58 -7.65
N GLY A 72 -4.78 -0.26 -6.87
CA GLY A 72 -4.17 0.13 -5.61
C GLY A 72 -3.06 1.16 -5.80
N ILE A 73 -2.18 0.96 -6.79
CA ILE A 73 -1.15 1.95 -7.15
C ILE A 73 -1.77 3.28 -7.59
N ALA A 74 -2.87 3.27 -8.34
CA ALA A 74 -3.56 4.49 -8.74
C ALA A 74 -4.16 5.21 -7.53
N THR A 75 -4.78 4.47 -6.61
CA THR A 75 -5.34 5.00 -5.35
C THR A 75 -4.25 5.62 -4.48
N LEU A 76 -3.10 4.95 -4.31
CA LEU A 76 -1.94 5.52 -3.61
C LEU A 76 -1.42 6.79 -4.29
N THR A 77 -1.29 6.77 -5.60
CA THR A 77 -0.77 7.89 -6.38
C THR A 77 -1.68 9.12 -6.27
N GLU A 78 -3.00 8.93 -6.34
CA GLU A 78 -3.95 10.03 -6.20
C GLU A 78 -4.00 10.57 -4.78
N THR A 79 -3.95 9.69 -3.77
CA THR A 79 -3.83 10.08 -2.35
C THR A 79 -2.58 10.92 -2.13
N LEU A 80 -1.44 10.48 -2.66
CA LEU A 80 -0.18 11.21 -2.60
C LEU A 80 -0.29 12.57 -3.30
N ARG A 81 -0.85 12.61 -4.52
CA ARG A 81 -1.04 13.83 -5.30
C ARG A 81 -1.84 14.87 -4.53
N ILE A 82 -2.98 14.46 -3.94
CA ILE A 82 -3.84 15.34 -3.14
C ILE A 82 -3.10 15.84 -1.90
N ALA A 83 -2.42 14.96 -1.17
CA ALA A 83 -1.67 15.31 0.03
C ALA A 83 -0.59 16.36 -0.27
N LEU A 84 0.20 16.14 -1.32
CA LEU A 84 1.28 17.05 -1.70
C LEU A 84 0.75 18.38 -2.26
N ALA A 85 -0.30 18.36 -3.09
CA ALA A 85 -0.91 19.56 -3.66
C ALA A 85 -1.52 20.48 -2.57
N ASN A 86 -2.01 19.89 -1.48
CA ASN A 86 -2.51 20.64 -0.32
C ASN A 86 -1.41 21.05 0.68
N GLY A 87 -0.15 20.80 0.38
CA GLY A 87 0.97 21.13 1.28
C GLY A 87 0.96 20.35 2.58
N TRP A 88 0.28 19.19 2.62
CA TRP A 88 0.15 18.39 3.82
C TRP A 88 1.51 17.98 4.38
N LYS A 89 1.69 18.19 5.69
CA LYS A 89 2.84 17.78 6.47
C LYS A 89 2.38 16.89 7.61
N PRO A 90 2.64 15.58 7.54
CA PRO A 90 2.21 14.66 8.57
C PRO A 90 3.00 14.84 9.87
N LYS A 91 2.39 14.55 11.02
CA LYS A 91 3.10 14.51 12.30
C LYS A 91 4.08 13.33 12.36
N ARG A 92 3.67 12.17 11.85
CA ARG A 92 4.49 10.96 11.72
C ARG A 92 5.05 10.86 10.31
N THR A 93 6.16 10.19 10.16
CA THR A 93 6.68 9.84 8.83
C THR A 93 5.69 8.92 8.11
N VAL A 94 5.34 9.26 6.88
CA VAL A 94 4.47 8.45 6.02
C VAL A 94 5.27 7.93 4.83
N LYS A 95 5.19 6.62 4.61
CA LYS A 95 5.82 5.97 3.46
C LYS A 95 4.76 5.39 2.53
N PHE A 96 4.79 5.81 1.27
CA PHE A 96 4.04 5.21 0.18
C PHE A 96 4.93 4.16 -0.47
N MET A 97 4.46 2.93 -0.57
CA MET A 97 5.24 1.80 -1.07
C MET A 97 4.54 1.11 -2.23
N GLY A 98 5.23 1.01 -3.38
CA GLY A 98 4.85 0.10 -4.45
C GLY A 98 5.72 -1.15 -4.36
N TYR A 99 5.15 -2.26 -3.92
CA TYR A 99 5.88 -3.50 -3.71
C TYR A 99 6.13 -4.24 -5.03
N ALA A 100 7.28 -4.87 -5.15
CA ALA A 100 7.61 -5.75 -6.26
C ALA A 100 7.39 -7.21 -5.85
N ALA A 101 7.01 -8.06 -6.81
CA ALA A 101 6.93 -9.51 -6.65
C ALA A 101 5.97 -9.98 -5.53
N GLU A 102 4.82 -9.34 -5.43
CA GLU A 102 3.72 -9.78 -4.58
C GLU A 102 3.19 -11.13 -5.04
N GLU A 103 2.82 -11.23 -6.32
CA GLU A 103 2.17 -12.34 -7.00
C GLU A 103 2.97 -13.67 -6.99
N VAL A 104 4.22 -13.59 -6.59
CA VAL A 104 5.12 -14.75 -6.46
C VAL A 104 5.55 -14.99 -5.01
N GLY A 105 4.72 -14.55 -4.06
CA GLY A 105 4.85 -14.85 -2.63
C GLY A 105 5.32 -13.68 -1.77
N LEU A 106 4.77 -12.48 -1.96
CA LEU A 106 4.95 -11.29 -1.11
C LEU A 106 6.43 -10.89 -0.94
N ARG A 107 7.26 -11.15 -1.95
CA ARG A 107 8.73 -11.11 -1.77
C ARG A 107 9.25 -9.72 -1.45
N GLY A 108 8.75 -8.70 -2.16
CA GLY A 108 9.19 -7.32 -1.97
C GLY A 108 8.77 -6.76 -0.62
N SER A 109 7.52 -6.94 -0.22
CA SER A 109 7.05 -6.49 1.09
C SER A 109 7.72 -7.22 2.25
N ASN A 110 7.92 -8.54 2.13
CA ASN A 110 8.66 -9.33 3.13
C ASN A 110 10.11 -8.83 3.30
N ALA A 111 10.79 -8.51 2.20
CA ALA A 111 12.15 -8.00 2.26
C ALA A 111 12.20 -6.62 2.94
N ILE A 112 11.26 -5.72 2.63
CA ILE A 112 11.17 -4.39 3.25
C ILE A 112 10.80 -4.52 4.73
N ALA A 113 9.77 -5.29 5.09
CA ALA A 113 9.35 -5.49 6.47
C ALA A 113 10.48 -6.10 7.32
N THR A 114 11.20 -7.09 6.77
CA THR A 114 12.39 -7.68 7.40
C THR A 114 13.48 -6.63 7.61
N SER A 115 13.76 -5.80 6.62
CA SER A 115 14.75 -4.72 6.72
C SER A 115 14.38 -3.73 7.81
N PHE A 116 13.10 -3.34 7.88
CA PHE A 116 12.59 -2.41 8.90
C PHE A 116 12.69 -3.01 10.30
N ARG A 117 12.32 -4.29 10.46
CA ARG A 117 12.47 -5.00 11.73
C ARG A 117 13.93 -5.06 12.17
N ASN A 118 14.85 -5.39 11.27
CA ASN A 118 16.28 -5.47 11.58
C ASN A 118 16.88 -4.10 11.94
N ALA A 119 16.36 -3.03 11.36
CA ALA A 119 16.74 -1.64 11.68
C ALA A 119 16.06 -1.09 12.95
N GLY A 120 15.14 -1.84 13.57
CA GLY A 120 14.36 -1.36 14.73
C GLY A 120 13.41 -0.21 14.36
N THR A 121 12.97 -0.12 13.11
CA THR A 121 12.04 0.94 12.67
C THR A 121 10.69 0.79 13.39
N ASN A 122 10.22 1.87 14.02
CA ASN A 122 8.94 1.89 14.72
C ASN A 122 7.79 2.09 13.73
N VAL A 123 7.28 0.99 13.14
CA VAL A 123 6.10 1.02 12.26
C VAL A 123 4.84 0.94 13.13
N VAL A 124 4.06 2.03 13.15
CA VAL A 124 2.86 2.16 14.00
C VAL A 124 1.57 1.77 13.28
N GLY A 125 1.59 1.62 11.97
CA GLY A 125 0.44 1.16 11.20
C GLY A 125 0.79 0.95 9.73
N VAL A 126 0.13 -0.04 9.14
CA VAL A 126 0.24 -0.36 7.71
C VAL A 126 -1.16 -0.50 7.13
N LEU A 127 -1.40 0.13 5.99
CA LEU A 127 -2.58 -0.07 5.16
C LEU A 127 -2.11 -0.55 3.78
N GLN A 128 -2.59 -1.73 3.39
CA GLN A 128 -2.43 -2.26 2.03
C GLN A 128 -3.70 -1.98 1.23
N MET A 129 -3.55 -1.49 0.03
CA MET A 129 -4.61 -1.35 -0.97
C MET A 129 -4.35 -2.33 -2.09
N ASP A 130 -5.35 -3.17 -2.36
CA ASP A 130 -5.26 -4.24 -3.33
C ASP A 130 -6.65 -4.48 -3.93
N MET A 131 -6.75 -4.52 -5.25
CA MET A 131 -8.00 -4.66 -5.99
C MET A 131 -9.06 -3.63 -5.58
N THR A 132 -8.75 -2.34 -5.71
CA THR A 132 -9.56 -1.24 -5.16
C THR A 132 -10.65 -0.71 -6.11
N ASN A 133 -10.79 -1.25 -7.32
CA ASN A 133 -11.64 -0.64 -8.35
C ASN A 133 -12.72 -1.56 -8.95
N TYR A 134 -12.69 -2.88 -8.73
CA TYR A 134 -13.64 -3.81 -9.32
C TYR A 134 -14.64 -4.37 -8.30
N GLN A 135 -15.91 -4.06 -8.48
CA GLN A 135 -16.98 -4.44 -7.54
C GLN A 135 -17.65 -5.80 -7.81
N SER A 136 -17.38 -6.48 -8.89
CA SER A 136 -17.98 -7.79 -9.26
C SER A 136 -19.50 -7.93 -8.99
N GLY A 137 -20.26 -6.84 -9.16
CA GLY A 137 -21.70 -6.81 -8.89
C GLY A 137 -22.09 -6.73 -7.40
N SER A 138 -21.13 -6.59 -6.49
CA SER A 138 -21.40 -6.38 -5.06
C SER A 138 -21.80 -4.94 -4.77
N ALA A 139 -22.77 -4.74 -3.88
CA ALA A 139 -23.09 -3.42 -3.33
C ALA A 139 -22.03 -2.93 -2.31
N THR A 140 -21.10 -3.77 -1.89
CA THR A 140 -20.08 -3.43 -0.89
C THR A 140 -18.94 -2.68 -1.57
N ALA A 141 -18.74 -1.42 -1.20
CA ALA A 141 -17.72 -0.57 -1.80
C ALA A 141 -16.30 -0.86 -1.27
N MET A 142 -16.17 -1.32 -0.04
CA MET A 142 -14.88 -1.64 0.59
C MET A 142 -14.99 -2.90 1.43
N ARG A 143 -13.96 -3.74 1.39
CA ARG A 143 -13.84 -4.90 2.28
C ARG A 143 -12.49 -4.87 3.00
N LEU A 144 -12.52 -5.01 4.33
CA LEU A 144 -11.32 -5.20 5.12
C LEU A 144 -11.01 -6.68 5.25
N ILE A 145 -9.77 -7.05 4.94
CA ILE A 145 -9.26 -8.40 5.14
C ILE A 145 -9.14 -8.69 6.64
N THR A 146 -9.59 -9.88 7.06
CA THR A 146 -9.63 -10.25 8.48
C THR A 146 -8.42 -11.04 8.96
N ASP A 147 -7.74 -11.72 8.04
CA ASP A 147 -6.54 -12.51 8.30
C ASP A 147 -5.30 -11.62 8.30
N TYR A 148 -4.30 -12.00 9.09
CA TYR A 148 -3.03 -11.27 9.17
C TYR A 148 -3.22 -9.75 9.34
N SER A 149 -4.21 -9.35 10.13
CA SER A 149 -4.57 -7.94 10.30
C SER A 149 -4.88 -7.62 11.75
N ASN A 150 -4.45 -6.43 12.19
CA ASN A 150 -4.63 -5.96 13.56
C ASN A 150 -6.09 -5.54 13.80
N ALA A 151 -6.68 -6.00 14.92
CA ALA A 151 -8.09 -5.74 15.26
C ALA A 151 -8.36 -4.26 15.54
N ASP A 152 -7.45 -3.59 16.25
CA ASP A 152 -7.63 -2.17 16.61
C ASP A 152 -7.53 -1.28 15.37
N LEU A 153 -6.62 -1.59 14.46
CA LEU A 153 -6.47 -0.88 13.20
C LEU A 153 -7.71 -1.06 12.31
N LYS A 154 -8.26 -2.28 12.24
CA LYS A 154 -9.55 -2.52 11.54
C LYS A 154 -10.69 -1.71 12.16
N THR A 155 -10.75 -1.65 13.49
CA THR A 155 -11.75 -0.84 14.20
C THR A 155 -11.60 0.63 13.82
N PHE A 156 -10.39 1.15 13.81
CA PHE A 156 -10.11 2.53 13.41
C PHE A 156 -10.53 2.80 11.95
N PHE A 157 -10.20 1.92 11.00
CA PHE A 157 -10.63 2.07 9.62
C PHE A 157 -12.16 2.02 9.46
N ASN A 158 -12.84 1.15 10.21
CA ASN A 158 -14.29 1.12 10.21
C ASN A 158 -14.89 2.45 10.71
N GLN A 159 -14.31 3.05 11.76
CA GLN A 159 -14.72 4.36 12.25
C GLN A 159 -14.53 5.46 11.21
N LEU A 160 -13.40 5.46 10.50
CA LEU A 160 -13.16 6.40 9.40
C LEU A 160 -14.16 6.22 8.27
N PHE A 161 -14.43 4.97 7.87
CA PHE A 161 -15.42 4.67 6.84
C PHE A 161 -16.80 5.17 7.24
N ASP A 162 -17.22 4.88 8.46
CA ASP A 162 -18.54 5.26 8.97
C ASP A 162 -18.68 6.78 9.07
N ALA A 163 -17.61 7.49 9.42
CA ALA A 163 -17.62 8.94 9.52
C ALA A 163 -17.66 9.66 8.16
N TYR A 164 -16.96 9.13 7.16
CA TYR A 164 -16.73 9.87 5.91
C TYR A 164 -17.39 9.27 4.67
N LEU A 165 -17.60 7.96 4.62
CA LEU A 165 -18.07 7.27 3.41
C LEU A 165 -19.50 6.75 3.56
N LEU A 166 -19.90 6.30 4.75
CA LEU A 166 -21.27 5.86 4.99
C LEU A 166 -22.32 6.97 4.72
N PRO A 167 -22.10 8.25 5.11
CA PRO A 167 -23.02 9.33 4.77
C PRO A 167 -23.17 9.62 3.27
N LEU A 168 -22.20 9.16 2.46
CA LEU A 168 -22.23 9.24 0.99
C LEU A 168 -22.94 8.04 0.33
N GLY A 169 -23.47 7.12 1.12
CA GLY A 169 -24.18 5.95 0.63
C GLY A 169 -23.30 4.74 0.31
N TYR A 170 -22.00 4.79 0.64
CA TYR A 170 -21.12 3.64 0.48
C TYR A 170 -21.33 2.61 1.58
N THR A 171 -21.09 1.34 1.26
CA THR A 171 -21.17 0.23 2.20
C THR A 171 -19.82 -0.42 2.39
N ARG A 172 -19.58 -1.01 3.56
CA ARG A 172 -18.37 -1.76 3.88
C ARG A 172 -18.68 -3.18 4.33
N GLY A 173 -17.71 -4.04 4.21
CA GLY A 173 -17.78 -5.43 4.66
C GLY A 173 -16.42 -5.94 5.08
N THR A 174 -16.34 -7.25 5.29
CA THR A 174 -15.10 -7.96 5.58
C THR A 174 -14.92 -9.10 4.60
N TYR A 175 -13.68 -9.57 4.48
CA TYR A 175 -13.36 -10.76 3.72
C TYR A 175 -12.25 -11.55 4.42
N THR A 176 -12.34 -12.87 4.36
CA THR A 176 -11.34 -13.78 4.92
C THR A 176 -10.75 -14.59 3.79
N CYS A 177 -9.47 -14.45 3.55
CA CYS A 177 -8.76 -15.18 2.50
C CYS A 177 -8.46 -16.63 2.89
N GLY A 178 -8.16 -16.83 4.17
CA GLY A 178 -7.64 -18.11 4.69
C GLY A 178 -6.11 -18.25 4.58
N TYR A 179 -5.42 -17.23 4.07
CA TYR A 179 -3.97 -17.18 3.93
C TYR A 179 -3.50 -15.70 3.86
N GLY A 180 -2.20 -15.47 3.83
CA GLY A 180 -1.63 -14.14 3.62
C GLY A 180 -1.75 -13.72 2.15
N CYS A 181 -2.91 -13.19 1.78
CA CYS A 181 -3.34 -12.98 0.41
C CYS A 181 -2.95 -11.62 -0.18
N SER A 182 -2.21 -10.82 0.53
CA SER A 182 -1.59 -9.59 0.04
C SER A 182 -0.49 -9.11 0.98
N ASP A 183 0.20 -8.05 0.61
CA ASP A 183 1.41 -7.54 1.27
C ASP A 183 1.22 -7.12 2.73
N HIS A 184 -0.03 -6.89 3.20
CA HIS A 184 -0.29 -6.64 4.63
C HIS A 184 0.23 -7.76 5.53
N ALA A 185 0.21 -9.00 5.05
CA ALA A 185 0.67 -10.16 5.81
C ALA A 185 2.17 -10.14 6.12
N SER A 186 2.96 -9.42 5.34
CA SER A 186 4.40 -9.25 5.58
C SER A 186 4.73 -8.41 6.82
N TRP A 187 3.75 -7.68 7.34
CA TRP A 187 3.92 -6.72 8.45
C TRP A 187 3.35 -7.21 9.78
N THR A 188 2.92 -8.47 9.86
CA THR A 188 2.33 -9.10 11.07
C THR A 188 3.34 -9.97 11.83
#